data_8f4127963e98c102f2bdd295bf50c945
#
_entry.id   8f4127963e98c102f2bdd295bf50c945
#
_cell.length_a   1.000
_cell.length_b   1.000
_cell.length_c   1.000
_cell.angle_alpha   90.00
_cell.angle_beta   90.00
_cell.angle_gamma   90.00
#
_symmetry.space_group_name_H-M   'P 1'
#
loop_
_entity.id
_entity.type
_entity.pdbx_description
1 polymer ?
#
loop_
_entity_poly.entity_id
_entity_poly.type
_entity_poly.pdbx_seq_one_letter_code
_entity_poly.pdbx_strand_id
1 'polypeptide(L)'
;MKFSSKINHRHCNQLFIGLLFASMLVFGSNIQAEPADFSLPDMEDKQQKLSDYRGKWVVVNYWATWCPTCLTEIPELVDFHEDHKDKDAVVLGVNFEDIGLEGLKRFSEEYFMNYPVLRTKPAASSALGIIPGLPTTYLVSPEGEIVARQVGPVTSKLIAEFINQQSTE
;
A
#
# COMPACT_ATOMS: atom_id res chain seq x y z
N MET A 1 -20.78 -86.73 -33.22
CA MET A 1 -20.04 -85.77 -32.37
C MET A 1 -20.26 -84.38 -32.86
N LYS A 2 -21.02 -83.56 -32.15
CA LYS A 2 -21.36 -82.16 -32.51
C LYS A 2 -20.50 -81.23 -31.71
N PHE A 3 -19.67 -80.42 -32.36
CA PHE A 3 -19.03 -79.26 -31.72
C PHE A 3 -19.87 -78.00 -31.99
N SER A 4 -20.39 -77.42 -30.93
CA SER A 4 -21.10 -76.16 -30.97
C SER A 4 -20.14 -75.02 -30.50
N SER A 5 -19.74 -74.09 -31.36
CA SER A 5 -18.97 -72.93 -30.97
C SER A 5 -19.92 -71.77 -30.70
N LYS A 6 -20.01 -71.31 -29.42
CA LYS A 6 -20.68 -70.03 -29.05
C LYS A 6 -19.68 -68.94 -29.15
N ILE A 7 -19.89 -68.02 -30.09
CA ILE A 7 -19.17 -66.73 -30.21
C ILE A 7 -19.77 -65.78 -29.19
N ASN A 8 -18.93 -65.39 -28.25
CA ASN A 8 -19.34 -64.49 -27.18
C ASN A 8 -19.08 -63.01 -27.59
N HIS A 9 -20.12 -62.30 -28.00
CA HIS A 9 -20.11 -60.86 -28.30
C HIS A 9 -20.12 -60.04 -27.00
N ARG A 10 -19.00 -59.90 -26.33
CA ARG A 10 -18.95 -59.09 -25.09
C ARG A 10 -17.66 -58.28 -24.93
N HIS A 11 -17.09 -57.71 -25.96
CA HIS A 11 -15.93 -56.80 -25.81
C HIS A 11 -15.93 -55.63 -26.80
N CYS A 12 -17.04 -54.93 -26.94
CA CYS A 12 -17.04 -53.74 -27.79
C CYS A 12 -17.76 -52.55 -27.19
N ASN A 13 -17.71 -52.36 -25.86
CA ASN A 13 -18.40 -51.18 -25.28
C ASN A 13 -17.65 -50.55 -24.10
N GLN A 14 -16.32 -50.63 -24.01
CA GLN A 14 -15.55 -49.99 -22.92
C GLN A 14 -14.45 -49.04 -23.39
N LEU A 15 -14.44 -48.60 -24.64
CA LEU A 15 -13.39 -47.70 -25.17
C LEU A 15 -13.82 -46.26 -25.47
N PHE A 16 -15.03 -45.83 -25.09
CA PHE A 16 -15.53 -44.49 -25.37
C PHE A 16 -15.83 -43.59 -24.14
N ILE A 17 -15.45 -44.00 -22.92
CA ILE A 17 -15.67 -43.21 -21.70
C ILE A 17 -14.39 -42.52 -21.17
N GLY A 18 -13.26 -42.68 -21.85
CA GLY A 18 -11.94 -42.23 -21.37
C GLY A 18 -11.47 -40.83 -21.82
N LEU A 19 -12.23 -40.06 -22.56
CA LEU A 19 -11.71 -38.84 -23.23
C LEU A 19 -12.47 -37.51 -22.93
N LEU A 20 -13.22 -37.45 -21.87
CA LEU A 20 -13.97 -36.22 -21.49
C LEU A 20 -13.51 -35.59 -20.15
N PHE A 21 -12.33 -35.96 -19.62
CA PHE A 21 -11.82 -35.44 -18.32
C PHE A 21 -10.51 -34.68 -18.44
N ALA A 22 -10.24 -34.01 -19.53
CA ALA A 22 -9.02 -33.24 -19.68
C ALA A 22 -9.30 -31.87 -20.30
N SER A 23 -10.02 -31.00 -19.62
CA SER A 23 -9.95 -29.55 -19.88
C SER A 23 -10.65 -28.74 -18.79
N MET A 24 -10.32 -28.97 -17.53
CA MET A 24 -10.58 -27.98 -16.49
C MET A 24 -9.31 -27.14 -16.37
N LEU A 25 -9.14 -26.21 -17.32
CA LEU A 25 -8.20 -25.10 -17.17
C LEU A 25 -8.66 -24.33 -15.93
N VAL A 26 -7.98 -24.58 -14.81
CA VAL A 26 -8.06 -23.74 -13.62
C VAL A 26 -7.52 -22.39 -14.02
N PHE A 27 -8.40 -21.49 -14.45
CA PHE A 27 -8.12 -20.06 -14.43
C PHE A 27 -7.96 -19.70 -12.96
N GLY A 28 -6.76 -19.80 -12.45
CA GLY A 28 -6.36 -19.22 -11.19
C GLY A 28 -6.54 -17.71 -11.35
N SER A 29 -7.68 -17.19 -10.92
CA SER A 29 -7.84 -15.75 -10.73
C SER A 29 -6.82 -15.36 -9.67
N ASN A 30 -5.71 -14.76 -10.08
CA ASN A 30 -4.87 -13.99 -9.16
C ASN A 30 -5.78 -12.88 -8.62
N ILE A 31 -6.32 -13.07 -7.43
CA ILE A 31 -6.97 -12.03 -6.65
C ILE A 31 -5.82 -11.15 -6.15
N GLN A 32 -5.39 -10.23 -7.00
CA GLN A 32 -4.47 -9.18 -6.60
C GLN A 32 -5.32 -8.17 -5.84
N ALA A 33 -4.96 -7.88 -4.58
CA ALA A 33 -5.63 -6.83 -3.83
C ALA A 33 -5.51 -5.53 -4.63
N GLU A 34 -6.60 -4.77 -4.72
CA GLU A 34 -6.54 -3.46 -5.38
C GLU A 34 -5.50 -2.58 -4.68
N PRO A 35 -4.64 -1.88 -5.44
CA PRO A 35 -3.67 -0.96 -4.86
C PRO A 35 -4.37 0.08 -4.00
N ALA A 36 -3.78 0.39 -2.84
CA ALA A 36 -4.32 1.41 -1.95
C ALA A 36 -4.37 2.77 -2.64
N ASP A 37 -5.46 3.51 -2.45
CA ASP A 37 -5.59 4.87 -2.94
C ASP A 37 -6.39 5.74 -1.98
N PHE A 38 -6.14 7.03 -2.04
CA PHE A 38 -6.93 8.09 -1.42
C PHE A 38 -6.80 9.39 -2.22
N SER A 39 -7.70 10.33 -1.98
CA SER A 39 -7.61 11.70 -2.49
C SER A 39 -7.86 12.66 -1.34
N LEU A 40 -6.85 13.45 -0.97
CA LEU A 40 -6.92 14.42 0.13
C LEU A 40 -6.44 15.80 -0.35
N PRO A 41 -7.04 16.89 0.14
CA PRO A 41 -6.58 18.24 -0.19
C PRO A 41 -5.25 18.54 0.51
N ASP A 42 -4.33 19.19 -0.17
CA ASP A 42 -3.14 19.82 0.41
C ASP A 42 -3.44 21.21 1.01
N MET A 43 -2.40 21.96 1.38
CA MET A 43 -2.53 23.30 1.94
C MET A 43 -2.93 24.37 0.91
N GLU A 44 -2.94 24.06 -0.38
CA GLU A 44 -3.41 24.91 -1.49
C GLU A 44 -4.78 24.46 -2.02
N ASP A 45 -5.50 23.58 -1.28
CA ASP A 45 -6.77 22.96 -1.67
C ASP A 45 -6.70 22.09 -2.95
N LYS A 46 -5.50 21.78 -3.42
CA LYS A 46 -5.29 20.85 -4.52
C LYS A 46 -5.44 19.42 -4.04
N GLN A 47 -6.20 18.60 -4.77
CA GLN A 47 -6.37 17.19 -4.47
C GLN A 47 -5.08 16.43 -4.83
N GLN A 48 -4.50 15.77 -3.84
CA GLN A 48 -3.36 14.87 -3.97
C GLN A 48 -3.87 13.44 -3.86
N LYS A 49 -3.59 12.63 -4.87
CA LYS A 49 -3.96 11.21 -4.87
C LYS A 49 -2.73 10.37 -4.58
N LEU A 50 -2.87 9.32 -3.80
CA LEU A 50 -1.77 8.38 -3.57
C LEU A 50 -1.33 7.73 -4.89
N SER A 51 -2.27 7.47 -5.80
CA SER A 51 -1.98 6.94 -7.14
C SER A 51 -1.12 7.85 -8.03
N ASP A 52 -1.03 9.16 -7.75
CA ASP A 52 -0.17 10.08 -8.50
C ASP A 52 1.34 9.82 -8.24
N TYR A 53 1.66 9.05 -7.20
CA TYR A 53 3.02 8.71 -6.77
C TYR A 53 3.46 7.30 -7.17
N ARG A 54 2.71 6.60 -8.04
CA ARG A 54 3.11 5.27 -8.55
C ARG A 54 4.50 5.31 -9.17
N GLY A 55 5.26 4.23 -8.98
CA GLY A 55 6.67 4.14 -9.38
C GLY A 55 7.66 4.65 -8.33
N LYS A 56 7.16 5.20 -7.20
CA LYS A 56 7.97 5.59 -6.03
C LYS A 56 7.45 4.93 -4.77
N TRP A 57 8.32 4.72 -3.82
CA TRP A 57 7.95 4.45 -2.45
C TRP A 57 7.25 5.66 -1.84
N VAL A 58 6.17 5.44 -1.11
CA VAL A 58 5.45 6.53 -0.43
C VAL A 58 5.40 6.29 1.07
N VAL A 59 5.98 7.23 1.81
CA VAL A 59 5.93 7.28 3.28
C VAL A 59 4.73 8.15 3.65
N VAL A 60 3.62 7.54 4.05
CA VAL A 60 2.41 8.26 4.46
C VAL A 60 2.40 8.34 5.98
N ASN A 61 2.67 9.53 6.51
CA ASN A 61 2.78 9.78 7.94
C ASN A 61 1.56 10.55 8.45
N TYR A 62 0.80 9.94 9.37
CA TYR A 62 -0.32 10.58 10.08
C TYR A 62 0.18 11.23 11.35
N TRP A 63 -0.04 12.55 11.48
CA TRP A 63 0.49 13.38 12.54
C TRP A 63 -0.45 14.51 12.95
N ALA A 64 -0.14 15.22 14.04
CA ALA A 64 -0.85 16.42 14.48
C ALA A 64 0.10 17.43 15.14
N THR A 65 -0.27 18.70 15.13
CA THR A 65 0.56 19.79 15.69
C THR A 65 0.74 19.69 17.20
N TRP A 66 -0.24 19.15 17.89
CA TRP A 66 -0.23 18.95 19.35
C TRP A 66 0.44 17.64 19.80
N CYS A 67 0.96 16.82 18.89
CA CYS A 67 1.54 15.50 19.20
C CYS A 67 3.05 15.61 19.44
N PRO A 68 3.57 15.52 20.69
CA PRO A 68 4.99 15.75 20.97
C PRO A 68 5.93 14.77 20.26
N THR A 69 5.54 13.50 20.13
CA THR A 69 6.34 12.47 19.44
C THR A 69 6.35 12.68 17.94
N CYS A 70 5.29 13.28 17.36
CA CYS A 70 5.27 13.67 15.95
C CYS A 70 6.29 14.78 15.66
N LEU A 71 6.44 15.74 16.60
CA LEU A 71 7.40 16.84 16.44
C LEU A 71 8.84 16.34 16.37
N THR A 72 9.15 15.24 17.04
CA THR A 72 10.51 14.67 17.06
C THR A 72 10.89 13.96 15.75
N GLU A 73 9.91 13.50 14.97
CA GLU A 73 10.18 12.81 13.70
C GLU A 73 10.13 13.73 12.47
N ILE A 74 9.53 14.93 12.58
CA ILE A 74 9.45 15.87 11.44
C ILE A 74 10.82 16.14 10.81
N PRO A 75 11.90 16.45 11.53
CA PRO A 75 13.22 16.64 10.93
C PRO A 75 13.72 15.42 10.16
N GLU A 76 13.48 14.23 10.69
CA GLU A 76 13.86 12.96 10.04
C GLU A 76 13.11 12.76 8.70
N LEU A 77 11.83 13.12 8.68
CA LEU A 77 11.00 13.03 7.46
C LEU A 77 11.39 14.11 6.44
N VAL A 78 11.79 15.31 6.90
CA VAL A 78 12.32 16.39 6.05
C VAL A 78 13.61 15.94 5.38
N ASP A 79 14.56 15.40 6.15
CA ASP A 79 15.84 14.90 5.63
C ASP A 79 15.61 13.74 4.65
N PHE A 80 14.77 12.76 5.02
CA PHE A 80 14.44 11.64 4.14
C PHE A 80 13.82 12.11 2.82
N HIS A 81 12.86 13.03 2.88
CA HIS A 81 12.21 13.55 1.68
C HIS A 81 13.20 14.28 0.77
N GLU A 82 14.08 15.12 1.34
CA GLU A 82 15.09 15.85 0.56
C GLU A 82 16.04 14.90 -0.19
N ASP A 83 16.46 13.84 0.49
CA ASP A 83 17.40 12.87 -0.08
C ASP A 83 16.78 11.98 -1.18
N HIS A 84 15.44 11.76 -1.14
CA HIS A 84 14.78 10.75 -1.98
C HIS A 84 13.75 11.28 -2.97
N LYS A 85 13.20 12.50 -2.80
CA LYS A 85 12.07 13.04 -3.60
C LYS A 85 12.27 13.00 -5.11
N ASP A 86 13.49 13.21 -5.57
CA ASP A 86 13.84 13.21 -6.99
C ASP A 86 14.31 11.85 -7.50
N LYS A 87 14.32 10.83 -6.64
CA LYS A 87 14.80 9.48 -6.94
C LYS A 87 13.67 8.48 -6.87
N ASP A 88 13.52 7.87 -5.72
CA ASP A 88 12.80 6.61 -5.51
C ASP A 88 11.71 6.67 -4.46
N ALA A 89 11.66 7.70 -3.60
CA ALA A 89 10.69 7.80 -2.53
C ALA A 89 10.22 9.24 -2.26
N VAL A 90 9.01 9.36 -1.69
CA VAL A 90 8.44 10.63 -1.24
C VAL A 90 7.78 10.47 0.13
N VAL A 91 7.71 11.57 0.88
CA VAL A 91 6.90 11.67 2.10
C VAL A 91 5.60 12.40 1.78
N LEU A 92 4.48 11.92 2.33
CA LEU A 92 3.19 12.62 2.40
C LEU A 92 2.81 12.74 3.88
N GLY A 93 2.85 13.95 4.42
CA GLY A 93 2.41 14.21 5.79
C GLY A 93 0.90 14.43 5.82
N VAL A 94 0.15 13.55 6.48
CA VAL A 94 -1.31 13.68 6.61
C VAL A 94 -1.63 14.26 7.98
N ASN A 95 -1.94 15.56 8.00
CA ASN A 95 -2.39 16.21 9.23
C ASN A 95 -3.75 15.64 9.65
N PHE A 96 -3.80 15.07 10.84
CA PHE A 96 -4.91 14.28 11.36
C PHE A 96 -5.57 14.98 12.55
N GLU A 97 -5.99 16.25 12.30
CA GLU A 97 -6.68 17.08 13.28
C GLU A 97 -7.60 18.09 12.59
N ASP A 98 -8.49 18.71 13.36
CA ASP A 98 -9.34 19.81 12.86
C ASP A 98 -8.67 21.16 13.19
N ILE A 99 -7.66 21.51 12.40
CA ILE A 99 -6.93 22.78 12.50
C ILE A 99 -7.28 23.69 11.32
N GLY A 100 -7.33 25.00 11.57
CA GLY A 100 -7.49 25.99 10.50
C GLY A 100 -6.28 26.05 9.58
N LEU A 101 -6.51 26.22 8.28
CA LEU A 101 -5.47 26.21 7.23
C LEU A 101 -4.30 27.16 7.54
N GLU A 102 -4.58 28.37 8.00
CA GLU A 102 -3.54 29.35 8.36
C GLU A 102 -2.65 28.90 9.54
N GLY A 103 -3.23 28.17 10.49
CA GLY A 103 -2.49 27.56 11.59
C GLY A 103 -1.57 26.46 11.11
N LEU A 104 -2.07 25.60 10.21
CA LEU A 104 -1.30 24.52 9.64
C LEU A 104 -0.14 25.03 8.75
N LYS A 105 -0.38 26.05 7.93
CA LYS A 105 0.66 26.69 7.09
C LYS A 105 1.78 27.24 7.95
N ARG A 106 1.46 28.05 8.97
CA ARG A 106 2.48 28.60 9.89
C ARG A 106 3.28 27.51 10.59
N PHE A 107 2.62 26.46 11.04
CA PHE A 107 3.30 25.33 11.66
C PHE A 107 4.25 24.63 10.66
N SER A 108 3.79 24.37 9.44
CA SER A 108 4.59 23.75 8.39
C SER A 108 5.84 24.59 8.05
N GLU A 109 5.71 25.90 8.01
CA GLU A 109 6.83 26.85 7.81
C GLU A 109 7.80 26.83 9.00
N GLU A 110 7.28 26.86 10.23
CA GLU A 110 8.08 26.85 11.47
C GLU A 110 8.94 25.58 11.59
N TYR A 111 8.39 24.42 11.16
CA TYR A 111 9.09 23.12 11.19
C TYR A 111 9.80 22.78 9.87
N PHE A 112 9.88 23.73 8.93
CA PHE A 112 10.57 23.56 7.65
C PHE A 112 10.14 22.33 6.84
N MET A 113 8.83 21.98 6.90
CA MET A 113 8.31 20.85 6.19
C MET A 113 8.42 21.06 4.67
N ASN A 114 9.23 20.24 3.99
CA ASN A 114 9.53 20.33 2.57
C ASN A 114 8.77 19.32 1.71
N TYR A 115 7.87 18.56 2.32
CA TYR A 115 7.03 17.54 1.68
C TYR A 115 5.56 17.95 1.67
N PRO A 116 4.72 17.37 0.78
CA PRO A 116 3.29 17.66 0.74
C PRO A 116 2.60 17.39 2.08
N VAL A 117 1.91 18.40 2.60
CA VAL A 117 1.08 18.30 3.81
C VAL A 117 -0.37 18.23 3.39
N LEU A 118 -1.01 17.10 3.63
CA LEU A 118 -2.39 16.82 3.30
C LEU A 118 -3.27 16.97 4.54
N ARG A 119 -4.54 17.29 4.33
CA ARG A 119 -5.48 17.56 5.42
C ARG A 119 -6.58 16.51 5.48
N THR A 120 -6.85 16.01 6.68
CA THR A 120 -8.01 15.17 6.94
C THR A 120 -8.55 15.39 8.34
N LYS A 121 -9.75 14.89 8.63
CA LYS A 121 -10.29 14.92 9.98
C LYS A 121 -9.94 13.63 10.72
N PRO A 122 -9.81 13.70 12.07
CA PRO A 122 -9.59 12.51 12.88
C PRO A 122 -10.68 11.46 12.67
N ALA A 123 -10.25 10.20 12.49
CA ALA A 123 -11.10 9.04 12.35
C ALA A 123 -10.40 7.79 12.92
N ALA A 124 -11.14 6.74 13.23
CA ALA A 124 -10.54 5.50 13.73
C ALA A 124 -9.70 4.77 12.66
N SER A 125 -9.94 5.07 11.39
CA SER A 125 -9.23 4.47 10.25
C SER A 125 -9.14 5.43 9.08
N SER A 126 -8.20 5.17 8.20
CA SER A 126 -8.02 5.81 6.90
C SER A 126 -8.21 4.82 5.77
N ALA A 127 -8.06 5.26 4.53
CA ALA A 127 -8.00 4.38 3.36
C ALA A 127 -6.84 3.36 3.42
N LEU A 128 -5.78 3.67 4.18
CA LEU A 128 -4.64 2.77 4.38
C LEU A 128 -4.82 1.81 5.55
N GLY A 129 -5.81 2.02 6.42
CA GLY A 129 -6.08 1.15 7.56
C GLY A 129 -6.27 1.90 8.88
N ILE A 130 -6.10 1.19 9.99
CA ILE A 130 -6.37 1.68 11.34
C ILE A 130 -5.26 2.63 11.80
N ILE A 131 -5.64 3.76 12.40
CA ILE A 131 -4.75 4.73 13.05
C ILE A 131 -4.95 4.63 14.56
N PRO A 132 -4.20 3.76 15.27
CA PRO A 132 -4.40 3.52 16.69
C PRO A 132 -3.88 4.64 17.59
N GLY A 133 -3.06 5.52 17.06
CA GLY A 133 -2.46 6.67 17.74
C GLY A 133 -1.55 7.44 16.81
N LEU A 134 -1.00 8.55 17.28
CA LEU A 134 -0.07 9.38 16.51
C LEU A 134 1.34 9.35 17.12
N PRO A 135 2.37 9.37 16.29
CA PRO A 135 2.31 9.23 14.84
C PRO A 135 2.02 7.80 14.41
N THR A 136 1.43 7.64 13.22
CA THR A 136 1.33 6.35 12.53
C THR A 136 1.80 6.53 11.09
N THR A 137 2.77 5.73 10.68
CA THR A 137 3.37 5.78 9.34
C THR A 137 3.06 4.50 8.58
N TYR A 138 2.55 4.65 7.36
CA TYR A 138 2.41 3.57 6.38
C TYR A 138 3.48 3.68 5.32
N LEU A 139 4.05 2.55 4.90
CA LEU A 139 4.91 2.45 3.74
C LEU A 139 4.13 1.79 2.59
N VAL A 140 4.12 2.46 1.46
CA VAL A 140 3.43 2.01 0.25
C VAL A 140 4.48 1.80 -0.83
N SER A 141 4.43 0.63 -1.47
CA SER A 141 5.36 0.26 -2.54
C SER A 141 5.12 1.07 -3.83
N PRO A 142 6.04 1.05 -4.79
CA PRO A 142 5.86 1.67 -6.11
C PRO A 142 4.60 1.18 -6.84
N GLU A 143 4.16 -0.03 -6.59
CA GLU A 143 2.94 -0.64 -7.16
C GLU A 143 1.68 -0.17 -6.45
N GLY A 144 1.81 0.45 -5.26
CA GLY A 144 0.71 0.93 -4.44
C GLY A 144 0.23 -0.05 -3.37
N GLU A 145 1.03 -1.04 -3.05
CA GLU A 145 0.72 -2.00 -1.99
C GLU A 145 1.16 -1.45 -0.63
N ILE A 146 0.34 -1.63 0.39
CA ILE A 146 0.72 -1.31 1.76
C ILE A 146 1.61 -2.43 2.29
N VAL A 147 2.90 -2.15 2.43
CA VAL A 147 3.89 -3.17 2.80
C VAL A 147 4.30 -3.11 4.28
N ALA A 148 4.13 -1.96 4.93
CA ALA A 148 4.41 -1.83 6.35
C ALA A 148 3.55 -0.75 7.03
N ARG A 149 3.41 -0.89 8.35
CA ARG A 149 2.85 0.13 9.24
C ARG A 149 3.69 0.20 10.51
N GLN A 150 4.10 1.41 10.88
CA GLN A 150 4.74 1.71 12.16
C GLN A 150 3.84 2.61 13.00
N VAL A 151 3.62 2.27 14.26
CA VAL A 151 2.98 3.13 15.27
C VAL A 151 4.08 3.66 16.19
N GLY A 152 4.12 4.97 16.38
CA GLY A 152 5.24 5.67 17.03
C GLY A 152 6.22 6.27 16.01
N PRO A 153 7.19 7.06 16.49
CA PRO A 153 8.08 7.83 15.62
C PRO A 153 8.96 6.94 14.74
N VAL A 154 9.30 7.46 13.57
CA VAL A 154 10.23 6.86 12.60
C VAL A 154 11.46 7.74 12.44
N THR A 155 12.55 7.17 11.91
CA THR A 155 13.75 7.90 11.51
C THR A 155 14.01 7.71 10.02
N SER A 156 14.70 8.67 9.41
CA SER A 156 15.16 8.60 8.02
C SER A 156 15.90 7.28 7.75
N LYS A 157 16.80 6.91 8.65
CA LYS A 157 17.55 5.66 8.57
C LYS A 157 16.66 4.42 8.57
N LEU A 158 15.67 4.35 9.47
CA LEU A 158 14.74 3.20 9.56
C LEU A 158 13.96 3.02 8.27
N ILE A 159 13.47 4.11 7.69
CA ILE A 159 12.71 4.09 6.44
C ILE A 159 13.61 3.62 5.29
N ALA A 160 14.81 4.21 5.16
CA ALA A 160 15.75 3.86 4.09
C ALA A 160 16.20 2.39 4.18
N GLU A 161 16.51 1.88 5.38
CA GLU A 161 16.89 0.47 5.58
C GLU A 161 15.76 -0.48 5.17
N PHE A 162 14.50 -0.17 5.51
CA PHE A 162 13.36 -0.97 5.11
C PHE A 162 13.20 -1.00 3.60
N ILE A 163 13.22 0.16 2.92
CA ILE A 163 13.09 0.26 1.46
C ILE A 163 14.20 -0.53 0.75
N ASN A 164 15.44 -0.40 1.22
CA ASN A 164 16.57 -1.13 0.65
C ASN A 164 16.43 -2.66 0.76
N GLN A 165 15.87 -3.16 1.88
CA GLN A 165 15.60 -4.59 2.04
C GLN A 165 14.56 -5.11 1.05
N GLN A 166 13.49 -4.35 0.83
CA GLN A 166 12.43 -4.72 -0.12
C GLN A 166 12.88 -4.66 -1.58
N SER A 167 13.84 -3.79 -1.91
CA SER A 167 14.34 -3.61 -3.27
C SER A 167 15.35 -4.69 -3.71
N THR A 168 15.77 -5.55 -2.77
CA THR A 168 16.75 -6.62 -3.02
C THR A 168 16.14 -8.02 -3.09
N GLU A 169 14.84 -8.17 -2.88
CA GLU A 169 14.07 -9.41 -3.05
C GLU A 169 13.41 -9.47 -4.44
#